data_d42ee7a81f8cc9220c34138ce48f8a59
#
_entry.id   d42ee7a81f8cc9220c34138ce48f8a59
#
_cell.length_a   1.000
_cell.length_b   1.000
_cell.length_c   1.000
_cell.angle_alpha   90.00
_cell.angle_beta   90.00
_cell.angle_gamma   90.00
#
_symmetry.space_group_name_H-M   'P 1'
#
loop_
_entity.id
_entity.type
_entity.pdbx_description
1 polymer ?
#
loop_
_entity_poly.entity_id
_entity_poly.type
_entity_poly.pdbx_seq_one_letter_code
_entity_poly.pdbx_strand_id
1 'polypeptide(L)'
;MPPAYNYREIAKMIDHSLLNPALTTKELEDGILLAVRYNVASVCILPYYLQRASQRLAGTSVVPSTTIGFPHGGHASTTKVAEAKQALADGGKELDVVINISKARSGDWPYVKNELSTLTALIHGSGAKIKVIFENAYFDDAAKQKLCLICSEVGADWVKTSTGYAASGATMADLQLMRKHSPARVQVKAAGGIRDLDALLAVRAIGVTRVGATRTKEMLDDCRNRLGLEPMAALSAMTTPAGY
;
A
#
# COMPACT_ATOMS: atom_id res chain seq x y z
N MET A 1 21.94 -8.87 -21.97
CA MET A 1 21.40 -9.94 -21.09
C MET A 1 19.91 -9.68 -20.91
N PRO A 2 19.07 -10.70 -20.88
CA PRO A 2 17.64 -10.49 -20.60
C PRO A 2 17.47 -9.86 -19.20
N PRO A 3 16.42 -9.05 -19.00
CA PRO A 3 16.13 -8.45 -17.69
C PRO A 3 16.01 -9.52 -16.60
N ALA A 4 16.54 -9.23 -15.40
CA ALA A 4 16.48 -10.14 -14.24
C ALA A 4 15.08 -10.10 -13.55
N TYR A 5 14.01 -9.89 -14.33
CA TYR A 5 12.62 -9.85 -13.85
C TYR A 5 11.67 -10.19 -14.98
N ASN A 6 10.48 -10.64 -14.62
CA ASN A 6 9.36 -10.80 -15.54
C ASN A 6 8.23 -9.80 -15.23
N TYR A 7 7.29 -9.65 -16.16
CA TYR A 7 6.18 -8.71 -16.04
C TYR A 7 5.36 -8.92 -14.75
N ARG A 8 5.04 -10.18 -14.43
CA ARG A 8 4.21 -10.51 -13.27
C ARG A 8 4.89 -10.12 -11.96
N GLU A 9 6.19 -10.30 -11.83
CA GLU A 9 6.95 -9.89 -10.64
C GLU A 9 6.84 -8.38 -10.42
N ILE A 10 6.96 -7.58 -11.47
CA ILE A 10 6.87 -6.12 -11.38
C ILE A 10 5.43 -5.68 -11.11
N ALA A 11 4.45 -6.21 -11.84
CA ALA A 11 3.05 -5.87 -11.64
C ALA A 11 2.58 -6.18 -10.20
N LYS A 12 3.03 -7.31 -9.63
CA LYS A 12 2.69 -7.72 -8.25
C LYS A 12 3.47 -6.97 -7.16
N MET A 13 4.34 -6.04 -7.52
CA MET A 13 4.88 -5.05 -6.58
C MET A 13 4.00 -3.81 -6.44
N ILE A 14 3.07 -3.55 -7.35
CA ILE A 14 2.32 -2.29 -7.39
C ILE A 14 1.00 -2.41 -6.61
N ASP A 15 0.86 -1.55 -5.59
CA ASP A 15 -0.43 -1.19 -5.01
C ASP A 15 -0.91 0.08 -5.74
N HIS A 16 -1.89 -0.08 -6.66
CA HIS A 16 -2.46 1.04 -7.39
C HIS A 16 -3.23 1.95 -6.44
N SER A 17 -2.81 3.22 -6.37
CA SER A 17 -3.30 4.16 -5.35
C SER A 17 -4.40 5.06 -5.89
N LEU A 18 -5.58 4.97 -5.30
CA LEU A 18 -6.78 5.78 -5.59
C LEU A 18 -7.21 6.52 -4.31
N LEU A 19 -6.27 7.27 -3.70
CA LEU A 19 -6.44 7.90 -2.40
C LEU A 19 -6.61 9.44 -2.47
N ASN A 20 -6.49 10.04 -3.67
CA ASN A 20 -6.73 11.48 -3.79
C ASN A 20 -8.20 11.78 -3.50
N PRO A 21 -8.50 12.67 -2.53
CA PRO A 21 -9.89 12.97 -2.12
C PRO A 21 -10.71 13.68 -3.22
N ALA A 22 -10.06 14.21 -4.24
CA ALA A 22 -10.72 14.87 -5.38
C ALA A 22 -11.13 13.89 -6.49
N LEU A 23 -10.83 12.60 -6.39
CA LEU A 23 -11.23 11.61 -7.39
C LEU A 23 -12.76 11.47 -7.44
N THR A 24 -13.29 11.58 -8.65
CA THR A 24 -14.70 11.29 -8.93
C THR A 24 -14.96 9.79 -8.93
N THR A 25 -16.22 9.39 -8.78
CA THR A 25 -16.64 7.98 -8.89
C THR A 25 -16.18 7.35 -10.21
N LYS A 26 -16.24 8.10 -11.32
CA LYS A 26 -15.77 7.61 -12.62
C LYS A 26 -14.27 7.30 -12.60
N GLU A 27 -13.46 8.19 -12.05
CA GLU A 27 -12.00 7.99 -11.95
C GLU A 27 -11.65 6.82 -11.03
N LEU A 28 -12.42 6.59 -9.95
CA LEU A 28 -12.26 5.41 -9.10
C LEU A 28 -12.56 4.12 -9.85
N GLU A 29 -13.67 4.06 -10.62
CA GLU A 29 -14.01 2.89 -11.46
C GLU A 29 -12.95 2.66 -12.56
N ASP A 30 -12.52 3.70 -13.25
CA ASP A 30 -11.48 3.62 -14.30
C ASP A 30 -10.14 3.11 -13.69
N GLY A 31 -9.79 3.57 -12.48
CA GLY A 31 -8.59 3.11 -11.76
C GLY A 31 -8.67 1.64 -11.36
N ILE A 32 -9.84 1.15 -10.91
CA ILE A 32 -10.04 -0.27 -10.62
C ILE A 32 -9.88 -1.10 -11.89
N LEU A 33 -10.49 -0.68 -13.02
CA LEU A 33 -10.37 -1.37 -14.31
C LEU A 33 -8.92 -1.41 -14.79
N LEU A 34 -8.18 -0.30 -14.65
CA LEU A 34 -6.76 -0.24 -14.96
C LEU A 34 -5.96 -1.24 -14.12
N ALA A 35 -6.19 -1.27 -12.81
CA ALA A 35 -5.51 -2.18 -11.91
C ALA A 35 -5.74 -3.66 -12.25
N VAL A 36 -6.97 -4.03 -12.58
CA VAL A 36 -7.33 -5.39 -13.02
C VAL A 36 -6.61 -5.73 -14.33
N ARG A 37 -6.65 -4.84 -15.29
CA ARG A 37 -6.05 -5.03 -16.61
C ARG A 37 -4.55 -5.25 -16.54
N TYR A 38 -3.84 -4.45 -15.74
CA TYR A 38 -2.40 -4.58 -15.53
C TYR A 38 -2.03 -5.67 -14.52
N ASN A 39 -3.04 -6.29 -13.92
CA ASN A 39 -2.90 -7.38 -12.95
C ASN A 39 -1.94 -7.03 -11.80
N VAL A 40 -2.10 -5.85 -11.22
CA VAL A 40 -1.27 -5.36 -10.10
C VAL A 40 -1.49 -6.16 -8.81
N ALA A 41 -0.77 -5.84 -7.75
CA ALA A 41 -0.91 -6.53 -6.46
C ALA A 41 -2.24 -6.18 -5.79
N SER A 42 -2.53 -4.90 -5.63
CA SER A 42 -3.75 -4.42 -4.96
C SER A 42 -4.24 -3.09 -5.54
N VAL A 43 -5.50 -2.78 -5.26
CA VAL A 43 -6.05 -1.42 -5.35
C VAL A 43 -6.18 -0.88 -3.94
N CYS A 44 -5.44 0.19 -3.62
CA CYS A 44 -5.56 0.92 -2.36
C CYS A 44 -6.45 2.14 -2.59
N ILE A 45 -7.70 2.09 -2.09
CA ILE A 45 -8.76 3.03 -2.45
C ILE A 45 -9.30 3.75 -1.21
N LEU A 46 -9.99 4.89 -1.44
CA LEU A 46 -10.70 5.63 -0.40
C LEU A 46 -11.67 4.70 0.36
N PRO A 47 -11.70 4.75 1.71
CA PRO A 47 -12.45 3.77 2.53
C PRO A 47 -13.93 3.64 2.14
N TYR A 48 -14.61 4.76 1.84
CA TYR A 48 -16.04 4.74 1.50
C TYR A 48 -16.35 3.96 0.21
N TYR A 49 -15.35 3.75 -0.66
CA TYR A 49 -15.50 3.06 -1.95
C TYR A 49 -15.01 1.60 -1.91
N LEU A 50 -14.48 1.16 -0.75
CA LEU A 50 -13.87 -0.16 -0.63
C LEU A 50 -14.83 -1.32 -0.93
N GLN A 51 -16.06 -1.25 -0.43
CA GLN A 51 -17.07 -2.29 -0.70
C GLN A 51 -17.30 -2.46 -2.21
N ARG A 52 -17.47 -1.34 -2.91
CA ARG A 52 -17.63 -1.33 -4.37
C ARG A 52 -16.40 -1.88 -5.07
N ALA A 53 -15.19 -1.46 -4.65
CA ALA A 53 -13.94 -1.98 -5.19
C ALA A 53 -13.80 -3.49 -4.97
N SER A 54 -14.13 -3.99 -3.78
CA SER A 54 -14.11 -5.42 -3.45
C SER A 54 -15.01 -6.23 -4.37
N GLN A 55 -16.22 -5.74 -4.64
CA GLN A 55 -17.16 -6.37 -5.60
C GLN A 55 -16.58 -6.41 -7.02
N ARG A 56 -15.96 -5.30 -7.48
CA ARG A 56 -15.36 -5.19 -8.83
C ARG A 56 -14.11 -6.05 -8.99
N LEU A 57 -13.39 -6.30 -7.91
CA LEU A 57 -12.17 -7.12 -7.88
C LEU A 57 -12.45 -8.62 -7.68
N ALA A 58 -13.71 -9.00 -7.38
CA ALA A 58 -14.09 -10.39 -7.18
C ALA A 58 -13.74 -11.25 -8.41
N GLY A 59 -13.16 -12.42 -8.16
CA GLY A 59 -12.70 -13.34 -9.22
C GLY A 59 -11.40 -12.93 -9.92
N THR A 60 -10.79 -11.80 -9.56
CA THR A 60 -9.47 -11.38 -10.04
C THR A 60 -8.37 -11.72 -9.04
N SER A 61 -7.11 -11.59 -9.43
CA SER A 61 -5.96 -11.74 -8.52
C SER A 61 -5.48 -10.40 -7.93
N VAL A 62 -6.24 -9.32 -8.11
CA VAL A 62 -5.95 -7.98 -7.55
C VAL A 62 -6.67 -7.84 -6.21
N VAL A 63 -5.92 -7.47 -5.17
CA VAL A 63 -6.40 -7.48 -3.79
C VAL A 63 -7.09 -6.15 -3.45
N PRO A 64 -8.32 -6.14 -2.88
CA PRO A 64 -8.94 -4.93 -2.34
C PRO A 64 -8.18 -4.47 -1.08
N SER A 65 -7.77 -3.20 -1.07
CA SER A 65 -7.00 -2.58 0.02
C SER A 65 -7.52 -1.17 0.30
N THR A 66 -7.38 -0.72 1.54
CA THR A 66 -7.71 0.64 1.94
C THR A 66 -6.81 1.12 3.07
N THR A 67 -7.07 2.31 3.59
CA THR A 67 -6.29 2.98 4.63
C THR A 67 -7.09 3.12 5.93
N ILE A 68 -6.40 3.13 7.07
CA ILE A 68 -6.95 3.30 8.41
C ILE A 68 -6.22 4.44 9.12
N GLY A 69 -6.96 5.36 9.74
CA GLY A 69 -6.41 6.55 10.41
C GLY A 69 -5.71 7.53 9.47
N PHE A 70 -6.06 7.52 8.21
CA PHE A 70 -5.32 8.18 7.14
C PHE A 70 -5.82 9.62 6.88
N PRO A 71 -4.93 10.58 6.53
CA PRO A 71 -3.47 10.42 6.43
C PRO A 71 -2.69 10.71 7.72
N HIS A 72 -3.32 11.27 8.76
CA HIS A 72 -2.63 11.88 9.89
C HIS A 72 -2.33 10.93 11.07
N GLY A 73 -2.95 9.77 11.15
CA GLY A 73 -2.77 8.82 12.24
C GLY A 73 -3.26 9.27 13.62
N GLY A 74 -3.82 10.49 13.73
CA GLY A 74 -4.16 11.14 15.00
C GLY A 74 -5.50 10.73 15.61
N HIS A 75 -6.25 9.82 14.98
CA HIS A 75 -7.51 9.31 15.54
C HIS A 75 -7.27 8.51 16.82
N ALA A 76 -8.26 8.48 17.71
CA ALA A 76 -8.23 7.58 18.85
C ALA A 76 -8.12 6.12 18.37
N SER A 77 -7.42 5.26 19.12
CA SER A 77 -7.27 3.84 18.75
C SER A 77 -8.60 3.12 18.56
N THR A 78 -9.62 3.47 19.36
CA THR A 78 -10.98 2.93 19.21
C THR A 78 -11.62 3.30 17.88
N THR A 79 -11.37 4.50 17.36
CA THR A 79 -11.82 4.95 16.04
C THR A 79 -11.13 4.15 14.94
N LYS A 80 -9.80 4.00 15.00
CA LYS A 80 -9.06 3.17 14.04
C LYS A 80 -9.52 1.70 14.05
N VAL A 81 -9.85 1.17 15.23
CA VAL A 81 -10.43 -0.18 15.35
C VAL A 81 -11.79 -0.25 14.67
N ALA A 82 -12.64 0.77 14.83
CA ALA A 82 -13.93 0.83 14.14
C ALA A 82 -13.76 0.93 12.61
N GLU A 83 -12.84 1.79 12.13
CA GLU A 83 -12.50 1.88 10.70
C GLU A 83 -12.01 0.52 10.16
N ALA A 84 -11.12 -0.16 10.89
CA ALA A 84 -10.60 -1.46 10.47
C ALA A 84 -11.71 -2.52 10.40
N LYS A 85 -12.61 -2.57 11.38
CA LYS A 85 -13.79 -3.46 11.37
C LYS A 85 -14.67 -3.20 10.15
N GLN A 86 -14.96 -1.94 9.85
CA GLN A 86 -15.76 -1.58 8.69
C GLN A 86 -15.05 -1.98 7.39
N ALA A 87 -13.75 -1.66 7.26
CA ALA A 87 -12.98 -2.03 6.08
C ALA A 87 -12.93 -3.56 5.83
N LEU A 88 -12.84 -4.36 6.91
CA LEU A 88 -12.90 -5.83 6.81
C LEU A 88 -14.27 -6.31 6.39
N ALA A 89 -15.36 -5.71 6.92
CA ALA A 89 -16.74 -6.02 6.54
C ALA A 89 -17.01 -5.66 5.05
N ASP A 90 -16.39 -4.58 4.55
CA ASP A 90 -16.45 -4.14 3.15
C ASP A 90 -15.58 -4.98 2.20
N GLY A 91 -14.91 -6.01 2.71
CA GLY A 91 -14.14 -6.96 1.92
C GLY A 91 -12.66 -6.60 1.76
N GLY A 92 -12.13 -5.67 2.55
CA GLY A 92 -10.70 -5.34 2.57
C GLY A 92 -9.84 -6.54 2.96
N LYS A 93 -8.77 -6.77 2.20
CA LYS A 93 -7.82 -7.87 2.43
C LYS A 93 -6.42 -7.39 2.81
N GLU A 94 -6.10 -6.13 2.54
CA GLU A 94 -4.88 -5.48 2.99
C GLU A 94 -5.24 -4.09 3.53
N LEU A 95 -4.86 -3.78 4.77
CA LEU A 95 -5.16 -2.51 5.41
C LEU A 95 -3.88 -1.74 5.73
N ASP A 96 -3.76 -0.53 5.18
CA ASP A 96 -2.60 0.36 5.37
C ASP A 96 -2.90 1.30 6.56
N VAL A 97 -2.35 1.00 7.72
CA VAL A 97 -2.65 1.69 8.99
C VAL A 97 -1.59 2.77 9.28
N VAL A 98 -2.00 4.01 9.48
CA VAL A 98 -1.09 5.08 9.93
C VAL A 98 -0.93 5.01 11.45
N ILE A 99 0.33 4.96 11.93
CA ILE A 99 0.62 5.04 13.37
C ILE A 99 0.10 6.34 13.98
N ASN A 100 -0.05 6.41 15.29
CA ASN A 100 -0.22 7.70 15.94
C ASN A 100 1.12 8.45 15.97
N ILE A 101 1.32 9.33 14.97
CA ILE A 101 2.56 10.08 14.75
C ILE A 101 2.91 10.93 15.98
N SER A 102 1.92 11.60 16.58
CA SER A 102 2.13 12.44 17.75
C SER A 102 2.63 11.63 18.97
N LYS A 103 2.04 10.47 19.22
CA LYS A 103 2.47 9.56 20.28
C LYS A 103 3.88 9.02 20.05
N ALA A 104 4.18 8.60 18.81
CA ALA A 104 5.52 8.14 18.46
C ALA A 104 6.57 9.24 18.62
N ARG A 105 6.29 10.49 18.18
CA ARG A 105 7.17 11.64 18.38
C ARG A 105 7.37 12.03 19.84
N SER A 106 6.38 11.75 20.68
CA SER A 106 6.46 11.98 22.13
C SER A 106 7.19 10.85 22.89
N GLY A 107 7.65 9.80 22.18
CA GLY A 107 8.29 8.63 22.78
C GLY A 107 7.34 7.70 23.52
N ASP A 108 6.03 7.87 23.38
CA ASP A 108 5.01 6.98 23.97
C ASP A 108 4.91 5.66 23.18
N TRP A 109 6.01 4.93 23.18
CA TRP A 109 6.13 3.64 22.48
C TRP A 109 5.16 2.57 23.00
N PRO A 110 4.83 2.51 24.32
CA PRO A 110 3.80 1.60 24.81
C PRO A 110 2.44 1.83 24.15
N TYR A 111 2.03 3.10 23.99
CA TYR A 111 0.79 3.43 23.27
C TYR A 111 0.81 2.94 21.81
N VAL A 112 1.89 3.27 21.09
CA VAL A 112 2.05 2.87 19.67
C VAL A 112 2.01 1.34 19.52
N LYS A 113 2.72 0.62 20.39
CA LYS A 113 2.75 -0.84 20.39
C LYS A 113 1.37 -1.44 20.68
N ASN A 114 0.66 -0.91 21.67
CA ASN A 114 -0.68 -1.42 22.04
C ASN A 114 -1.70 -1.18 20.91
N GLU A 115 -1.69 0.01 20.29
CA GLU A 115 -2.54 0.33 19.15
C GLU A 115 -2.29 -0.65 17.99
N LEU A 116 -1.02 -0.83 17.60
CA LEU A 116 -0.65 -1.72 16.52
C LEU A 116 -0.92 -3.19 16.84
N SER A 117 -0.70 -3.63 18.09
CA SER A 117 -1.02 -4.99 18.52
C SER A 117 -2.52 -5.29 18.38
N THR A 118 -3.37 -4.36 18.84
CA THR A 118 -4.82 -4.49 18.74
C THR A 118 -5.29 -4.56 17.29
N LEU A 119 -4.78 -3.66 16.44
CA LEU A 119 -5.15 -3.62 15.02
C LEU A 119 -4.62 -4.85 14.26
N THR A 120 -3.38 -5.27 14.52
CA THR A 120 -2.81 -6.46 13.87
C THR A 120 -3.61 -7.71 14.24
N ALA A 121 -3.92 -7.91 15.51
CA ALA A 121 -4.72 -9.06 15.96
C ALA A 121 -6.12 -9.08 15.31
N LEU A 122 -6.79 -7.92 15.23
CA LEU A 122 -8.09 -7.79 14.57
C LEU A 122 -8.02 -8.14 13.08
N ILE A 123 -7.05 -7.56 12.38
CA ILE A 123 -6.89 -7.71 10.93
C ILE A 123 -6.51 -9.16 10.57
N HIS A 124 -5.55 -9.75 11.28
CA HIS A 124 -5.15 -11.14 11.08
C HIS A 124 -6.26 -12.12 11.46
N GLY A 125 -7.02 -11.85 12.53
CA GLY A 125 -8.17 -12.67 12.92
C GLY A 125 -9.26 -12.77 11.84
N SER A 126 -9.27 -11.82 10.88
CA SER A 126 -10.16 -11.83 9.70
C SER A 126 -9.49 -12.36 8.43
N GLY A 127 -8.28 -12.93 8.52
CA GLY A 127 -7.52 -13.45 7.39
C GLY A 127 -6.99 -12.36 6.44
N ALA A 128 -6.95 -11.11 6.87
CA ALA A 128 -6.42 -9.97 6.12
C ALA A 128 -5.00 -9.62 6.58
N LYS A 129 -4.32 -8.72 5.87
CA LYS A 129 -2.94 -8.30 6.15
C LYS A 129 -2.85 -6.82 6.51
N ILE A 130 -1.85 -6.47 7.32
CA ILE A 130 -1.60 -5.11 7.77
C ILE A 130 -0.32 -4.54 7.18
N LYS A 131 -0.37 -3.27 6.71
CA LYS A 131 0.80 -2.48 6.36
C LYS A 131 0.84 -1.25 7.27
N VAL A 132 1.92 -1.09 8.02
CA VAL A 132 2.05 -0.02 9.02
C VAL A 132 2.79 1.16 8.41
N ILE A 133 2.11 2.30 8.26
CA ILE A 133 2.65 3.54 7.72
C ILE A 133 3.30 4.34 8.85
N PHE A 134 4.60 4.60 8.71
CA PHE A 134 5.35 5.37 9.70
C PHE A 134 5.19 6.87 9.49
N GLU A 135 5.10 7.34 8.23
CA GLU A 135 5.27 8.73 7.81
C GLU A 135 6.67 9.24 8.16
N ASN A 136 7.66 8.66 7.51
CA ASN A 136 9.09 8.84 7.79
C ASN A 136 9.55 10.29 7.83
N ALA A 137 8.86 11.20 7.13
CA ALA A 137 9.16 12.63 7.12
C ALA A 137 9.19 13.28 8.53
N TYR A 138 8.56 12.66 9.51
CA TYR A 138 8.47 13.18 10.88
C TYR A 138 9.46 12.54 11.87
N PHE A 139 10.29 11.60 11.42
CA PHE A 139 11.11 10.77 12.31
C PHE A 139 12.58 10.75 11.92
N ASP A 140 13.45 10.74 12.94
CA ASP A 140 14.85 10.40 12.80
C ASP A 140 15.05 8.88 12.65
N ASP A 141 16.29 8.47 12.40
CA ASP A 141 16.60 7.07 12.15
C ASP A 141 16.37 6.18 13.39
N ALA A 142 16.63 6.72 14.61
CA ALA A 142 16.41 5.96 15.84
C ALA A 142 14.92 5.63 16.04
N ALA A 143 14.04 6.58 15.78
CA ALA A 143 12.59 6.37 15.84
C ALA A 143 12.10 5.40 14.76
N LYS A 144 12.61 5.49 13.53
CA LYS A 144 12.29 4.53 12.45
C LYS A 144 12.71 3.11 12.80
N GLN A 145 13.92 2.94 13.38
CA GLN A 145 14.38 1.62 13.87
C GLN A 145 13.47 1.09 14.99
N LYS A 146 13.06 1.94 15.93
CA LYS A 146 12.14 1.56 17.00
C LYS A 146 10.78 1.12 16.45
N LEU A 147 10.26 1.80 15.45
CA LEU A 147 9.02 1.44 14.76
C LEU A 147 9.14 0.10 14.02
N CYS A 148 10.27 -0.17 13.35
CA CYS A 148 10.53 -1.48 12.74
C CYS A 148 10.52 -2.61 13.78
N LEU A 149 11.15 -2.38 14.95
CA LEU A 149 11.15 -3.34 16.05
C LEU A 149 9.73 -3.60 16.57
N ILE A 150 8.95 -2.56 16.83
CA ILE A 150 7.55 -2.69 17.27
C ILE A 150 6.72 -3.47 16.24
N CYS A 151 6.83 -3.14 14.94
CA CYS A 151 6.13 -3.85 13.88
C CYS A 151 6.52 -5.33 13.82
N SER A 152 7.80 -5.64 14.06
CA SER A 152 8.26 -7.01 14.18
C SER A 152 7.62 -7.74 15.37
N GLU A 153 7.58 -7.11 16.54
CA GLU A 153 7.02 -7.68 17.76
C GLU A 153 5.52 -7.95 17.66
N VAL A 154 4.76 -7.05 17.02
CA VAL A 154 3.32 -7.21 16.83
C VAL A 154 2.96 -8.09 15.64
N GLY A 155 3.94 -8.49 14.83
CA GLY A 155 3.74 -9.38 13.69
C GLY A 155 3.14 -8.70 12.45
N ALA A 156 3.39 -7.41 12.24
CA ALA A 156 2.93 -6.73 11.03
C ALA A 156 3.49 -7.39 9.75
N ASP A 157 2.71 -7.37 8.65
CA ASP A 157 3.14 -7.95 7.38
C ASP A 157 4.10 -7.04 6.63
N TRP A 158 3.84 -5.72 6.65
CA TRP A 158 4.70 -4.69 6.05
C TRP A 158 4.92 -3.50 6.97
N VAL A 159 6.10 -2.91 6.85
CA VAL A 159 6.37 -1.53 7.22
C VAL A 159 6.33 -0.67 5.96
N LYS A 160 5.68 0.49 6.02
CA LYS A 160 5.49 1.40 4.88
C LYS A 160 6.02 2.78 5.21
N THR A 161 6.73 3.39 4.28
CA THR A 161 7.41 4.67 4.51
C THR A 161 6.46 5.84 4.76
N SER A 162 5.44 6.03 3.91
CA SER A 162 4.75 7.32 3.81
C SER A 162 3.30 7.19 3.38
N THR A 163 2.51 8.21 3.71
CA THR A 163 1.14 8.37 3.20
C THR A 163 1.09 8.95 1.79
N GLY A 164 2.08 9.77 1.43
CA GLY A 164 2.09 10.60 0.23
C GLY A 164 1.51 12.00 0.44
N TYR A 165 1.13 12.36 1.68
CA TYR A 165 0.57 13.68 2.05
C TYR A 165 1.53 14.55 2.87
N ALA A 166 2.65 14.01 3.35
CA ALA A 166 3.70 14.78 3.98
C ALA A 166 4.64 15.43 2.94
N ALA A 167 5.57 16.25 3.41
CA ALA A 167 6.51 17.01 2.58
C ALA A 167 7.46 16.11 1.76
N SER A 168 7.71 14.87 2.21
CA SER A 168 8.58 13.91 1.51
C SER A 168 7.96 12.52 1.46
N GLY A 169 8.40 11.71 0.48
CA GLY A 169 8.02 10.32 0.32
C GLY A 169 9.15 9.35 0.69
N ALA A 170 9.16 8.18 0.05
CA ALA A 170 10.19 7.17 0.23
C ALA A 170 11.55 7.68 -0.27
N THR A 171 12.59 7.49 0.56
CA THR A 171 13.99 7.70 0.18
C THR A 171 14.74 6.37 0.20
N MET A 172 15.80 6.25 -0.60
CA MET A 172 16.62 5.04 -0.61
C MET A 172 17.23 4.76 0.77
N ALA A 173 17.68 5.80 1.48
CA ALA A 173 18.24 5.68 2.83
C ALA A 173 17.22 5.10 3.82
N ASP A 174 15.99 5.62 3.82
CA ASP A 174 14.90 5.10 4.66
C ASP A 174 14.57 3.64 4.35
N LEU A 175 14.46 3.31 3.08
CA LEU A 175 14.12 1.94 2.66
C LEU A 175 15.22 0.93 3.06
N GLN A 176 16.49 1.30 2.90
CA GLN A 176 17.62 0.49 3.35
C GLN A 176 17.60 0.31 4.87
N LEU A 177 17.36 1.39 5.62
CA LEU A 177 17.22 1.35 7.07
C LEU A 177 16.07 0.43 7.49
N MET A 178 14.88 0.63 6.93
CA MET A 178 13.70 -0.19 7.25
C MET A 178 13.90 -1.65 6.88
N ARG A 179 14.53 -1.96 5.74
CA ARG A 179 14.85 -3.34 5.37
C ARG A 179 15.84 -3.98 6.33
N LYS A 180 16.89 -3.24 6.72
CA LYS A 180 17.93 -3.70 7.65
C LYS A 180 17.36 -4.03 9.04
N HIS A 181 16.41 -3.23 9.52
CA HIS A 181 15.85 -3.34 10.87
C HIS A 181 14.52 -4.11 10.95
N SER A 182 14.07 -4.68 9.84
CA SER A 182 12.90 -5.58 9.80
C SER A 182 13.35 -7.01 9.51
N PRO A 183 12.84 -8.03 10.23
CA PRO A 183 13.15 -9.42 9.90
C PRO A 183 12.54 -9.81 8.55
N ALA A 184 12.99 -10.91 7.96
CA ALA A 184 12.54 -11.35 6.64
C ALA A 184 11.00 -11.50 6.52
N ARG A 185 10.34 -11.88 7.62
CA ARG A 185 8.87 -12.00 7.64
C ARG A 185 8.12 -10.67 7.55
N VAL A 186 8.75 -9.56 7.96
CA VAL A 186 8.18 -8.21 7.83
C VAL A 186 8.74 -7.57 6.58
N GLN A 187 7.88 -7.36 5.61
CA GLN A 187 8.26 -6.81 4.32
C GLN A 187 8.29 -5.27 4.34
N VAL A 188 8.83 -4.67 3.29
CA VAL A 188 8.93 -3.21 3.16
C VAL A 188 8.10 -2.74 1.97
N LYS A 189 7.29 -1.70 2.18
CA LYS A 189 6.54 -0.98 1.15
C LYS A 189 7.07 0.44 1.01
N ALA A 190 7.46 0.81 -0.20
CA ALA A 190 7.78 2.18 -0.58
C ALA A 190 6.51 2.93 -1.01
N ALA A 191 6.30 4.14 -0.52
CA ALA A 191 5.21 5.00 -0.95
C ALA A 191 5.62 6.47 -0.99
N GLY A 192 5.12 7.20 -2.00
CA GLY A 192 5.53 8.57 -2.28
C GLY A 192 6.86 8.65 -3.04
N GLY A 193 6.83 9.25 -4.22
CA GLY A 193 8.04 9.51 -5.02
C GLY A 193 8.45 8.44 -6.02
N ILE A 194 7.88 7.23 -5.99
CA ILE A 194 8.17 6.19 -7.00
C ILE A 194 7.25 6.43 -8.22
N ARG A 195 7.82 6.92 -9.32
CA ARG A 195 7.04 7.43 -10.47
C ARG A 195 7.32 6.75 -11.80
N ASP A 196 8.36 5.93 -11.87
CA ASP A 196 8.79 5.23 -13.09
C ASP A 196 9.34 3.83 -12.77
N LEU A 197 9.60 3.05 -13.80
CA LEU A 197 10.07 1.68 -13.66
C LEU A 197 11.49 1.62 -13.06
N ASP A 198 12.36 2.57 -13.39
CA ASP A 198 13.73 2.56 -12.88
C ASP A 198 13.78 2.78 -11.38
N ALA A 199 12.95 3.70 -10.85
CA ALA A 199 12.79 3.90 -9.42
C ALA A 199 12.21 2.64 -8.74
N LEU A 200 11.23 1.97 -9.36
CA LEU A 200 10.68 0.70 -8.85
C LEU A 200 11.75 -0.40 -8.82
N LEU A 201 12.54 -0.55 -9.88
CA LEU A 201 13.61 -1.54 -9.95
C LEU A 201 14.72 -1.26 -8.92
N ALA A 202 15.06 0.01 -8.70
CA ALA A 202 16.04 0.41 -7.69
C ALA A 202 15.58 0.01 -6.28
N VAL A 203 14.32 0.28 -5.90
CA VAL A 203 13.82 -0.13 -4.58
C VAL A 203 13.64 -1.65 -4.48
N ARG A 204 13.28 -2.35 -5.57
CA ARG A 204 13.25 -3.82 -5.63
C ARG A 204 14.61 -4.42 -5.31
N ALA A 205 15.68 -3.85 -5.85
CA ALA A 205 17.04 -4.34 -5.67
C ALA A 205 17.49 -4.35 -4.19
N ILE A 206 16.93 -3.50 -3.35
CA ILE A 206 17.21 -3.46 -1.91
C ILE A 206 16.21 -4.25 -1.07
N GLY A 207 15.35 -5.05 -1.69
CA GLY A 207 14.41 -5.94 -1.00
C GLY A 207 13.05 -5.33 -0.64
N VAL A 208 12.67 -4.22 -1.26
CA VAL A 208 11.29 -3.70 -1.20
C VAL A 208 10.39 -4.61 -2.02
N THR A 209 9.24 -4.99 -1.46
CA THR A 209 8.32 -5.94 -2.09
C THR A 209 7.02 -5.32 -2.58
N ARG A 210 6.72 -4.09 -2.16
CA ARG A 210 5.54 -3.33 -2.58
C ARG A 210 5.87 -1.86 -2.82
N VAL A 211 5.17 -1.27 -3.77
CA VAL A 211 5.27 0.15 -4.13
C VAL A 211 3.87 0.72 -4.25
N GLY A 212 3.58 1.78 -3.50
CA GLY A 212 2.36 2.57 -3.70
C GLY A 212 2.56 3.53 -4.88
N ALA A 213 1.75 3.39 -5.93
CA ALA A 213 1.91 4.18 -7.16
C ALA A 213 0.57 4.62 -7.76
N THR A 214 0.57 5.82 -8.33
CA THR A 214 -0.51 6.36 -9.16
C THR A 214 -0.21 6.21 -10.66
N ARG A 215 1.08 6.12 -11.03
CA ARG A 215 1.55 6.01 -12.44
C ARG A 215 1.74 4.55 -12.88
N THR A 216 0.80 3.71 -12.51
CA THR A 216 0.83 2.26 -12.79
C THR A 216 0.92 1.95 -14.28
N LYS A 217 0.14 2.68 -15.09
CA LYS A 217 0.11 2.50 -16.55
C LYS A 217 1.50 2.73 -17.16
N GLU A 218 2.08 3.88 -16.88
CA GLU A 218 3.37 4.29 -17.44
C GLU A 218 4.50 3.31 -17.03
N MET A 219 4.53 2.92 -15.75
CA MET A 219 5.51 1.95 -15.26
C MET A 219 5.38 0.59 -15.93
N LEU A 220 4.16 0.08 -16.07
CA LEU A 220 3.95 -1.26 -16.59
C LEU A 220 3.97 -1.31 -18.12
N ASP A 221 3.65 -0.23 -18.81
CA ASP A 221 3.88 -0.11 -20.25
C ASP A 221 5.38 -0.08 -20.57
N ASP A 222 6.19 0.67 -19.78
CA ASP A 222 7.66 0.64 -19.91
C ASP A 222 8.22 -0.76 -19.61
N CYS A 223 7.72 -1.42 -18.57
CA CYS A 223 8.09 -2.80 -18.25
C CYS A 223 7.82 -3.75 -19.43
N ARG A 224 6.64 -3.66 -20.04
CA ARG A 224 6.28 -4.48 -21.22
C ARG A 224 7.21 -4.20 -22.38
N ASN A 225 7.46 -2.92 -22.67
CA ASN A 225 8.37 -2.51 -23.74
C ASN A 225 9.78 -3.07 -23.54
N ARG A 226 10.37 -2.95 -22.35
CA ARG A 226 11.71 -3.50 -22.04
C ARG A 226 11.77 -5.03 -22.11
N LEU A 227 10.65 -5.70 -21.93
CA LEU A 227 10.52 -7.17 -22.04
C LEU A 227 10.15 -7.63 -23.45
N GLY A 228 9.98 -6.74 -24.43
CA GLY A 228 9.54 -7.08 -25.77
C GLY A 228 8.13 -7.65 -25.84
N LEU A 229 7.27 -7.31 -24.89
CA LEU A 229 5.87 -7.74 -24.86
C LEU A 229 4.98 -6.76 -25.63
N GLU A 230 3.96 -7.27 -26.31
CA GLU A 230 3.00 -6.45 -27.02
C GLU A 230 2.37 -5.37 -26.11
N PRO A 231 2.15 -4.14 -26.59
CA PRO A 231 1.44 -3.11 -25.85
C PRO A 231 0.09 -3.58 -25.34
N MET A 232 -0.34 -3.11 -24.19
CA MET A 232 -1.73 -3.34 -23.75
C MET A 232 -2.69 -2.65 -24.72
N ALA A 233 -3.65 -3.38 -25.28
CA ALA A 233 -4.66 -2.82 -26.19
C ALA A 233 -5.33 -1.57 -25.53
N ALA A 234 -5.72 -0.55 -26.29
CA ALA A 234 -6.39 0.64 -25.72
C ALA A 234 -7.63 0.24 -24.89
N LEU A 235 -7.95 0.97 -23.80
CA LEU A 235 -9.24 0.83 -23.12
C LEU A 235 -10.33 1.30 -24.10
N SER A 236 -10.80 0.38 -24.95
CA SER A 236 -12.11 0.60 -25.55
C SER A 236 -13.11 0.63 -24.40
N ALA A 237 -14.03 1.61 -24.41
CA ALA A 237 -15.10 1.68 -23.43
C ALA A 237 -15.73 0.28 -23.30
N MET A 238 -15.39 -0.44 -22.24
CA MET A 238 -16.07 -1.68 -21.93
C MET A 238 -17.49 -1.28 -21.57
N THR A 239 -18.40 -1.60 -22.47
CA THR A 239 -19.83 -1.56 -22.19
C THR A 239 -20.05 -2.26 -20.85
N THR A 240 -20.49 -1.50 -19.87
CA THR A 240 -20.99 -2.01 -18.60
C THR A 240 -22.02 -3.08 -18.96
N PRO A 241 -21.92 -4.32 -18.41
CA PRO A 241 -23.08 -5.21 -18.49
C PRO A 241 -24.25 -4.48 -17.83
N ALA A 242 -25.30 -4.23 -18.61
CA ALA A 242 -26.57 -3.76 -18.07
C ALA A 242 -27.05 -4.83 -17.09
N GLY A 243 -27.32 -4.48 -15.84
CA GLY A 243 -27.97 -5.40 -14.93
C GLY A 243 -27.59 -5.18 -13.48
N TYR A 244 -28.53 -4.55 -12.83
CA TYR A 244 -28.97 -4.38 -11.45
C TYR A 244 -28.48 -3.15 -10.73
#